data_9ace825155076838a9b591ebdc68907d
#
_entry.id   9ace825155076838a9b591ebdc68907d
#
_cell.length_a   1.000
_cell.length_b   1.000
_cell.length_c   1.000
_cell.angle_alpha   90.00
_cell.angle_beta   90.00
_cell.angle_gamma   90.00
#
_symmetry.space_group_name_H-M   'P 1'
#
loop_
_entity.id
_entity.type
_entity.pdbx_description
1 polymer ?
#
loop_
_entity_poly.entity_id
_entity_poly.type
_entity_poly.pdbx_seq_one_letter_code
_entity_poly.pdbx_strand_id
1 'polypeptide(L)'
;MYQQLISEFNIPSVTWEELLQDYIDNFKYHCVGFPHLREMLEELKNNKIALGMITNGYGQFQMDNIKALDIEKYFDVILVSEWEGIKKPNPQIFMNALEKLNVEPSESVFIGDHPENDVKAAQNVGMKGIWKKDNQWTDIEADAIIDDYLELPLVLKKLER
;
A
#
# COMPACT_ATOMS: atom_id res chain seq x y z
N MET A 1 3.19 7.30 21.03
CA MET A 1 3.05 8.46 20.11
C MET A 1 2.11 9.52 20.67
N TYR A 2 0.79 9.30 20.78
CA TYR A 2 -0.17 10.33 21.26
C TYR A 2 0.09 10.85 22.67
N GLN A 3 0.50 10.01 23.63
CA GLN A 3 0.92 10.44 24.96
C GLN A 3 2.14 11.37 24.93
N GLN A 4 3.09 11.12 24.02
CA GLN A 4 4.23 12.01 23.84
C GLN A 4 3.81 13.38 23.28
N LEU A 5 2.89 13.40 22.30
CA LEU A 5 2.35 14.66 21.76
C LEU A 5 1.69 15.51 22.85
N ILE A 6 0.84 14.91 23.69
CA ILE A 6 0.20 15.62 24.80
C ILE A 6 1.23 16.21 25.74
N SER A 7 2.28 15.46 26.07
CA SER A 7 3.35 15.94 26.95
C SER A 7 4.19 17.03 26.29
N GLU A 8 4.57 16.85 25.04
CA GLU A 8 5.45 17.76 24.30
C GLU A 8 4.79 19.12 24.02
N PHE A 9 3.52 19.10 23.63
CA PHE A 9 2.75 20.30 23.32
C PHE A 9 1.92 20.84 24.48
N ASN A 10 2.05 20.24 25.69
CA ASN A 10 1.35 20.64 26.91
C ASN A 10 -0.16 20.87 26.70
N ILE A 11 -0.87 19.84 26.20
CA ILE A 11 -2.30 19.86 25.93
C ILE A 11 -3.07 19.15 27.08
N PRO A 12 -3.23 19.78 28.25
CA PRO A 12 -3.72 19.11 29.46
C PRO A 12 -5.21 18.75 29.43
N SER A 13 -5.96 19.30 28.47
CA SER A 13 -7.41 19.14 28.36
C SER A 13 -7.86 18.01 27.44
N VAL A 14 -6.93 17.28 26.80
CA VAL A 14 -7.22 16.24 25.81
C VAL A 14 -6.52 14.95 26.20
N THR A 15 -7.25 13.85 26.17
CA THR A 15 -6.68 12.51 26.40
C THR A 15 -6.05 11.97 25.11
N TRP A 16 -5.17 10.98 25.24
CA TRP A 16 -4.57 10.33 24.07
C TRP A 16 -5.61 9.53 23.27
N GLU A 17 -6.64 9.01 23.95
CA GLU A 17 -7.78 8.33 23.34
C GLU A 17 -8.61 9.27 22.46
N GLU A 18 -8.88 10.48 22.95
CA GLU A 18 -9.58 11.50 22.16
C GLU A 18 -8.79 11.91 20.93
N LEU A 19 -7.46 12.10 21.04
CA LEU A 19 -6.61 12.39 19.88
C LEU A 19 -6.57 11.24 18.88
N LEU A 20 -6.51 10.00 19.36
CA LEU A 20 -6.54 8.83 18.49
C LEU A 20 -7.88 8.72 17.78
N GLN A 21 -8.98 8.92 18.48
CA GLN A 21 -10.31 8.86 17.90
C GLN A 21 -10.51 9.96 16.85
N ASP A 22 -10.12 11.18 17.18
CA ASP A 22 -10.17 12.31 16.23
C ASP A 22 -9.34 12.01 14.97
N TYR A 23 -8.15 11.47 15.13
CA TYR A 23 -7.32 11.04 13.98
C TYR A 23 -8.04 9.99 13.14
N ILE A 24 -8.59 8.95 13.74
CA ILE A 24 -9.30 7.89 13.02
C ILE A 24 -10.51 8.45 12.26
N ASP A 25 -11.28 9.32 12.88
CA ASP A 25 -12.52 9.85 12.31
C ASP A 25 -12.28 10.86 11.18
N ASN A 26 -11.21 11.65 11.28
CA ASN A 26 -10.99 12.82 10.43
C ASN A 26 -9.86 12.66 9.40
N PHE A 27 -8.96 11.68 9.54
CA PHE A 27 -7.81 11.52 8.62
C PHE A 27 -8.25 11.41 7.15
N LYS A 28 -9.34 10.71 6.87
CA LYS A 28 -9.90 10.55 5.52
C LYS A 28 -10.17 11.87 4.78
N TYR A 29 -10.48 12.95 5.50
CA TYR A 29 -10.73 14.28 4.92
C TYR A 29 -9.45 15.02 4.52
N HIS A 30 -8.28 14.47 4.93
CA HIS A 30 -6.96 15.04 4.67
C HIS A 30 -6.08 14.12 3.81
N CYS A 31 -6.64 13.01 3.31
CA CYS A 31 -5.91 12.10 2.43
C CYS A 31 -5.58 12.78 1.10
N VAL A 32 -4.31 12.78 0.75
CA VAL A 32 -3.81 13.26 -0.54
C VAL A 32 -3.10 12.11 -1.22
N GLY A 33 -3.51 11.78 -2.44
CA GLY A 33 -2.84 10.75 -3.25
C GLY A 33 -1.45 11.23 -3.70
N PHE A 34 -0.56 10.29 -3.93
CA PHE A 34 0.71 10.59 -4.58
C PHE A 34 0.48 11.18 -5.97
N PRO A 35 1.40 12.02 -6.45
CA PRO A 35 1.37 12.49 -7.83
C PRO A 35 1.20 11.34 -8.82
N HIS A 36 0.42 11.56 -9.87
CA HIS A 36 0.18 10.61 -10.98
C HIS A 36 -0.41 9.24 -10.60
N LEU A 37 -0.86 9.08 -9.34
CA LEU A 37 -1.47 7.81 -8.89
C LEU A 37 -2.67 7.40 -9.75
N ARG A 38 -3.57 8.35 -10.03
CA ARG A 38 -4.79 8.05 -10.80
C ARG A 38 -4.49 7.75 -12.26
N GLU A 39 -3.62 8.54 -12.88
CA GLU A 39 -3.19 8.35 -14.26
C GLU A 39 -2.58 6.98 -14.46
N MET A 40 -1.72 6.56 -13.54
CA MET A 40 -1.12 5.23 -13.54
C MET A 40 -2.19 4.13 -13.40
N LEU A 41 -3.11 4.26 -12.43
CA LEU A 41 -4.18 3.26 -12.22
C LEU A 41 -5.08 3.14 -13.46
N GLU A 42 -5.45 4.25 -14.08
CA GLU A 42 -6.23 4.28 -15.32
C GLU A 42 -5.49 3.59 -16.48
N GLU A 43 -4.19 3.88 -16.64
CA GLU A 43 -3.38 3.24 -17.67
C GLU A 43 -3.31 1.72 -17.47
N LEU A 44 -3.09 1.25 -16.24
CA LEU A 44 -3.05 -0.18 -15.94
C LEU A 44 -4.40 -0.87 -16.24
N LYS A 45 -5.52 -0.27 -15.83
CA LYS A 45 -6.86 -0.80 -16.13
C LYS A 45 -7.17 -0.80 -17.64
N ASN A 46 -6.78 0.24 -18.36
CA ASN A 46 -6.95 0.29 -19.82
C ASN A 46 -6.14 -0.82 -20.53
N ASN A 47 -5.01 -1.21 -19.97
CA ASN A 47 -4.21 -2.35 -20.41
C ASN A 47 -4.72 -3.71 -19.88
N LYS A 48 -5.86 -3.74 -19.20
CA LYS A 48 -6.51 -4.94 -18.65
C LYS A 48 -5.65 -5.69 -17.61
N ILE A 49 -4.81 -4.97 -16.90
CA ILE A 49 -4.03 -5.52 -15.80
C ILE A 49 -4.95 -5.66 -14.58
N ALA A 50 -4.97 -6.85 -13.98
CA ALA A 50 -5.67 -7.09 -12.72
C ALA A 50 -4.94 -6.38 -11.58
N LEU A 51 -5.68 -5.67 -10.74
CA LEU A 51 -5.11 -4.87 -9.66
C LEU A 51 -5.56 -5.37 -8.29
N GLY A 52 -4.60 -5.67 -7.42
CA GLY A 52 -4.81 -5.98 -6.02
C GLY A 52 -4.18 -4.95 -5.10
N MET A 53 -4.78 -4.75 -3.94
CA MET A 53 -4.21 -3.95 -2.86
C MET A 53 -4.09 -4.80 -1.60
N ILE A 54 -2.93 -4.73 -0.93
CA ILE A 54 -2.70 -5.31 0.38
C ILE A 54 -2.22 -4.19 1.31
N THR A 55 -2.99 -3.89 2.35
CA THR A 55 -2.64 -2.84 3.31
C THR A 55 -2.65 -3.36 4.74
N ASN A 56 -1.60 -3.00 5.51
CA ASN A 56 -1.57 -3.24 6.95
C ASN A 56 -2.29 -2.10 7.67
N GLY A 57 -3.19 -2.44 8.58
CA GLY A 57 -3.89 -1.46 9.42
C GLY A 57 -5.29 -1.88 9.83
N TYR A 58 -5.99 -0.97 10.47
CA TYR A 58 -7.38 -1.14 10.90
C TYR A 58 -8.32 -1.10 9.69
N GLY A 59 -9.24 -2.07 9.60
CA GLY A 59 -10.06 -2.33 8.42
C GLY A 59 -10.85 -1.13 7.96
N GLN A 60 -11.70 -0.59 8.82
CA GLN A 60 -12.53 0.56 8.45
C GLN A 60 -11.71 1.81 8.15
N PHE A 61 -10.65 2.07 8.92
CA PHE A 61 -9.76 3.21 8.70
C PHE A 61 -9.11 3.17 7.32
N GLN A 62 -8.55 2.01 6.93
CA GLN A 62 -7.93 1.85 5.61
C GLN A 62 -8.95 2.01 4.47
N MET A 63 -10.13 1.42 4.61
CA MET A 63 -11.18 1.55 3.60
C MET A 63 -11.71 2.97 3.46
N ASP A 64 -11.87 3.70 4.56
CA ASP A 64 -12.27 5.11 4.51
C ASP A 64 -11.25 5.96 3.75
N ASN A 65 -9.95 5.71 3.95
CA ASN A 65 -8.87 6.41 3.24
C ASN A 65 -8.85 6.05 1.74
N ILE A 66 -9.01 4.77 1.39
CA ILE A 66 -9.08 4.31 0.00
C ILE A 66 -10.26 4.96 -0.74
N LYS A 67 -11.42 5.05 -0.07
CA LYS A 67 -12.62 5.73 -0.61
C LYS A 67 -12.42 7.24 -0.73
N ALA A 68 -11.82 7.87 0.26
CA ALA A 68 -11.53 9.31 0.23
C ALA A 68 -10.59 9.69 -0.92
N LEU A 69 -9.66 8.80 -1.27
CA LEU A 69 -8.80 8.95 -2.46
C LEU A 69 -9.53 8.64 -3.78
N ASP A 70 -10.76 8.09 -3.73
CA ASP A 70 -11.55 7.66 -4.90
C ASP A 70 -10.79 6.66 -5.79
N ILE A 71 -10.06 5.72 -5.16
CA ILE A 71 -9.26 4.72 -5.87
C ILE A 71 -9.79 3.29 -5.73
N GLU A 72 -10.76 3.03 -4.85
CA GLU A 72 -11.35 1.70 -4.62
C GLU A 72 -11.77 1.01 -5.94
N LYS A 73 -12.38 1.76 -6.83
CA LYS A 73 -12.92 1.31 -8.13
C LYS A 73 -11.90 0.70 -9.10
N TYR A 74 -10.61 0.94 -8.89
CA TYR A 74 -9.55 0.40 -9.75
C TYR A 74 -9.12 -1.01 -9.35
N PHE A 75 -9.38 -1.42 -8.10
CA PHE A 75 -8.89 -2.67 -7.56
C PHE A 75 -9.93 -3.79 -7.66
N ASP A 76 -9.49 -4.92 -8.19
CA ASP A 76 -10.30 -6.14 -8.29
C ASP A 76 -10.32 -6.90 -6.95
N VAL A 77 -9.27 -6.72 -6.12
CA VAL A 77 -9.13 -7.28 -4.78
C VAL A 77 -8.52 -6.24 -3.84
N ILE A 78 -9.07 -6.09 -2.65
CA ILE A 78 -8.50 -5.28 -1.56
C ILE A 78 -8.44 -6.15 -0.31
N LEU A 79 -7.24 -6.36 0.25
CA LEU A 79 -7.01 -7.08 1.49
C LEU A 79 -6.51 -6.12 2.56
N VAL A 80 -7.24 -6.04 3.67
CA VAL A 80 -6.83 -5.27 4.85
C VAL A 80 -6.44 -6.24 5.95
N SER A 81 -5.25 -6.08 6.50
CA SER A 81 -4.65 -7.05 7.42
C SER A 81 -5.50 -7.38 8.65
N GLU A 82 -6.25 -6.42 9.18
CA GLU A 82 -7.15 -6.69 10.31
C GLU A 82 -8.26 -7.66 9.92
N TRP A 83 -8.87 -7.50 8.77
CA TRP A 83 -9.96 -8.38 8.31
C TRP A 83 -9.48 -9.76 7.85
N GLU A 84 -8.24 -9.82 7.33
CA GLU A 84 -7.62 -11.09 6.95
C GLU A 84 -7.05 -11.86 8.15
N GLY A 85 -6.90 -11.22 9.32
CA GLY A 85 -6.25 -11.80 10.50
C GLY A 85 -4.75 -12.04 10.36
N ILE A 86 -4.16 -11.60 9.24
CA ILE A 86 -2.72 -11.69 8.91
C ILE A 86 -2.25 -10.39 8.28
N LYS A 87 -0.96 -10.09 8.42
CA LYS A 87 -0.37 -8.84 7.91
C LYS A 87 0.95 -9.08 7.19
N LYS A 88 1.30 -8.19 6.28
CA LYS A 88 2.66 -8.16 5.70
C LYS A 88 3.70 -8.02 6.81
N PRO A 89 4.83 -8.74 6.77
CA PRO A 89 5.38 -9.52 5.66
C PRO A 89 4.96 -11.00 5.61
N ASN A 90 3.89 -11.43 6.28
CA ASN A 90 3.48 -12.83 6.23
C ASN A 90 3.15 -13.23 4.78
N PRO A 91 3.79 -14.28 4.21
CA PRO A 91 3.60 -14.69 2.82
C PRO A 91 2.15 -15.05 2.49
N GLN A 92 1.38 -15.52 3.45
CA GLN A 92 0.01 -15.96 3.21
C GLN A 92 -0.90 -14.83 2.71
N ILE A 93 -0.68 -13.57 3.14
CA ILE A 93 -1.53 -12.46 2.67
C ILE A 93 -1.31 -12.17 1.17
N PHE A 94 -0.08 -12.35 0.68
CA PHE A 94 0.22 -12.25 -0.74
C PHE A 94 -0.40 -13.39 -1.53
N MET A 95 -0.28 -14.62 -1.03
CA MET A 95 -0.89 -15.80 -1.65
C MET A 95 -2.42 -15.68 -1.72
N ASN A 96 -3.06 -15.17 -0.67
CA ASN A 96 -4.51 -14.92 -0.66
C ASN A 96 -4.92 -13.90 -1.74
N ALA A 97 -4.11 -12.85 -1.96
CA ALA A 97 -4.37 -11.87 -3.00
C ALA A 97 -4.24 -12.48 -4.40
N LEU A 98 -3.17 -13.24 -4.64
CA LEU A 98 -2.91 -13.92 -5.90
C LEU A 98 -4.02 -14.94 -6.24
N GLU A 99 -4.45 -15.74 -5.26
CA GLU A 99 -5.55 -16.67 -5.43
C GLU A 99 -6.86 -15.95 -5.81
N LYS A 100 -7.21 -14.87 -5.10
CA LYS A 100 -8.42 -14.08 -5.40
C LYS A 100 -8.36 -13.41 -6.78
N LEU A 101 -7.18 -13.02 -7.25
CA LEU A 101 -6.95 -12.46 -8.58
C LEU A 101 -6.84 -13.54 -9.66
N ASN A 102 -6.69 -14.81 -9.27
CA ASN A 102 -6.46 -15.95 -10.15
C ASN A 102 -5.24 -15.76 -11.05
N VAL A 103 -4.10 -15.39 -10.45
CA VAL A 103 -2.83 -15.14 -11.13
C VAL A 103 -1.68 -15.86 -10.41
N GLU A 104 -0.63 -16.20 -11.19
CA GLU A 104 0.57 -16.82 -10.64
C GLU A 104 1.54 -15.78 -10.06
N PRO A 105 2.30 -16.12 -8.99
CA PRO A 105 3.31 -15.22 -8.43
C PRO A 105 4.31 -14.70 -9.48
N SER A 106 4.78 -15.59 -10.36
CA SER A 106 5.77 -15.27 -11.41
C SER A 106 5.27 -14.26 -12.47
N GLU A 107 3.96 -14.10 -12.60
CA GLU A 107 3.29 -13.17 -13.51
C GLU A 107 2.87 -11.87 -12.81
N SER A 108 3.25 -11.72 -11.54
CA SER A 108 2.76 -10.65 -10.68
C SER A 108 3.89 -9.78 -10.14
N VAL A 109 3.57 -8.52 -9.93
CA VAL A 109 4.47 -7.56 -9.26
C VAL A 109 3.79 -6.99 -8.03
N PHE A 110 4.57 -6.71 -7.01
CA PHE A 110 4.12 -5.96 -5.84
C PHE A 110 4.91 -4.65 -5.74
N ILE A 111 4.21 -3.56 -5.49
CA ILE A 111 4.81 -2.24 -5.40
C ILE A 111 4.56 -1.70 -4.00
N GLY A 112 5.61 -1.31 -3.31
CA GLY A 112 5.50 -0.73 -1.98
C GLY A 112 6.76 0.04 -1.58
N ASP A 113 6.65 0.77 -0.49
CA ASP A 113 7.70 1.64 0.02
C ASP A 113 8.56 0.98 1.09
N HIS A 114 8.03 -0.05 1.76
CA HIS A 114 8.74 -0.70 2.86
C HIS A 114 9.58 -1.90 2.37
N PRO A 115 10.93 -1.87 2.53
CA PRO A 115 11.83 -2.90 1.99
C PRO A 115 11.44 -4.33 2.38
N GLU A 116 11.23 -4.56 3.69
CA GLU A 116 10.97 -5.91 4.22
C GLU A 116 9.50 -6.32 4.07
N ASN A 117 8.56 -5.43 4.40
CA ASN A 117 7.13 -5.76 4.40
C ASN A 117 6.54 -5.87 3.00
N ASP A 118 7.11 -5.16 2.04
CA ASP A 118 6.57 -5.06 0.69
C ASP A 118 7.48 -5.76 -0.32
N VAL A 119 8.68 -5.24 -0.54
CA VAL A 119 9.56 -5.70 -1.61
C VAL A 119 10.05 -7.12 -1.35
N LYS A 120 10.73 -7.32 -0.22
CA LYS A 120 11.31 -8.63 0.13
C LYS A 120 10.25 -9.69 0.35
N ALA A 121 9.14 -9.31 1.01
CA ALA A 121 8.05 -10.23 1.25
C ALA A 121 7.39 -10.71 -0.05
N ALA A 122 7.21 -9.85 -1.05
CA ALA A 122 6.71 -10.21 -2.37
C ALA A 122 7.70 -11.13 -3.11
N GLN A 123 8.99 -10.81 -3.10
CA GLN A 123 10.03 -11.65 -3.70
C GLN A 123 10.07 -13.05 -3.08
N ASN A 124 9.88 -13.17 -1.77
CA ASN A 124 9.88 -14.46 -1.06
C ASN A 124 8.71 -15.37 -1.46
N VAL A 125 7.65 -14.86 -2.05
CA VAL A 125 6.54 -15.66 -2.59
C VAL A 125 6.62 -15.85 -4.11
N GLY A 126 7.70 -15.37 -4.75
CA GLY A 126 7.94 -15.53 -6.18
C GLY A 126 7.39 -14.42 -7.07
N MET A 127 6.87 -13.34 -6.48
CA MET A 127 6.51 -12.13 -7.21
C MET A 127 7.75 -11.28 -7.52
N LYS A 128 7.62 -10.33 -8.44
CA LYS A 128 8.60 -9.23 -8.56
C LYS A 128 8.29 -8.15 -7.53
N GLY A 129 9.32 -7.70 -6.80
CA GLY A 129 9.22 -6.60 -5.85
C GLY A 129 9.71 -5.29 -6.45
N ILE A 130 8.82 -4.31 -6.59
CA ILE A 130 9.17 -2.96 -7.04
C ILE A 130 9.17 -2.02 -5.84
N TRP A 131 10.29 -1.36 -5.62
CA TRP A 131 10.37 -0.38 -4.55
C TRP A 131 9.93 1.01 -5.04
N LYS A 132 8.87 1.54 -4.43
CA LYS A 132 8.49 2.95 -4.53
C LYS A 132 9.33 3.71 -3.52
N LYS A 133 10.29 4.51 -4.00
CA LYS A 133 11.23 5.22 -3.15
C LYS A 133 10.55 5.99 -2.03
N ASP A 134 11.11 5.82 -0.84
CA ASP A 134 10.82 6.58 0.37
C ASP A 134 12.15 7.10 0.94
N ASN A 135 12.14 8.30 1.52
CA ASN A 135 13.35 8.95 2.06
C ASN A 135 13.88 8.29 3.35
N GLN A 136 13.12 7.34 3.92
CA GLN A 136 13.54 6.61 5.13
C GLN A 136 14.53 5.49 4.84
N TRP A 137 14.66 5.05 3.57
CA TRP A 137 15.42 3.88 3.18
C TRP A 137 16.41 4.18 2.08
N THR A 138 17.58 3.50 2.13
CA THR A 138 18.63 3.57 1.10
C THR A 138 19.08 2.15 0.74
N ASP A 139 19.65 1.98 -0.44
CA ASP A 139 20.32 0.76 -0.87
C ASP A 139 19.41 -0.49 -0.83
N ILE A 140 18.18 -0.36 -1.31
CA ILE A 140 17.18 -1.43 -1.32
C ILE A 140 17.39 -2.35 -2.53
N GLU A 141 17.50 -3.66 -2.25
CA GLU A 141 17.46 -4.70 -3.28
C GLU A 141 16.02 -4.93 -3.75
N ALA A 142 15.73 -4.53 -4.98
CA ALA A 142 14.42 -4.69 -5.63
C ALA A 142 14.59 -5.11 -7.10
N ASP A 143 13.57 -5.73 -7.68
CA ASP A 143 13.57 -6.05 -9.12
C ASP A 143 13.52 -4.79 -9.98
N ALA A 144 12.91 -3.73 -9.47
CA ALA A 144 12.95 -2.38 -10.02
C ALA A 144 12.69 -1.34 -8.94
N ILE A 145 13.02 -0.09 -9.26
CA ILE A 145 12.84 1.07 -8.37
C ILE A 145 12.13 2.16 -9.15
N ILE A 146 11.14 2.80 -8.54
CA ILE A 146 10.43 3.94 -9.10
C ILE A 146 10.42 5.11 -8.11
N ASP A 147 10.55 6.32 -8.63
CA ASP A 147 10.39 7.58 -7.89
C ASP A 147 9.00 8.18 -8.12
N ASP A 148 8.46 7.98 -9.32
CA ASP A 148 7.14 8.45 -9.71
C ASP A 148 6.31 7.29 -10.31
N TYR A 149 5.01 7.32 -10.10
CA TYR A 149 4.10 6.30 -10.64
C TYR A 149 4.01 6.30 -12.18
N LEU A 150 4.35 7.39 -12.86
CA LEU A 150 4.45 7.43 -14.33
C LEU A 150 5.55 6.54 -14.89
N GLU A 151 6.52 6.14 -14.07
CA GLU A 151 7.59 5.24 -14.50
C GLU A 151 7.11 3.79 -14.61
N LEU A 152 6.04 3.44 -13.87
CA LEU A 152 5.60 2.05 -13.70
C LEU A 152 5.27 1.34 -15.02
N PRO A 153 4.52 1.90 -15.98
CA PRO A 153 4.21 1.21 -17.22
C PRO A 153 5.45 0.82 -18.04
N LEU A 154 6.50 1.66 -18.01
CA LEU A 154 7.78 1.35 -18.67
C LEU A 154 8.57 0.27 -17.92
N VAL A 155 8.51 0.29 -16.58
CA VAL A 155 9.16 -0.72 -15.73
C VAL A 155 8.52 -2.09 -15.95
N LEU A 156 7.20 -2.17 -15.96
CA LEU A 156 6.48 -3.43 -16.23
C LEU A 156 6.87 -4.03 -17.56
N LYS A 157 6.89 -3.26 -18.64
CA LYS A 157 7.34 -3.72 -19.99
C LYS A 157 8.79 -4.24 -20.01
N LYS A 158 9.64 -3.81 -19.10
CA LYS A 158 11.03 -4.31 -19.00
C LYS A 158 11.09 -5.61 -18.19
N LEU A 159 10.22 -5.79 -17.21
CA LEU A 159 10.16 -6.98 -16.37
C LEU A 159 9.48 -8.18 -17.06
N GLU A 160 8.69 -7.95 -18.11
CA GLU A 160 8.06 -8.98 -18.95
C GLU A 160 9.06 -9.69 -19.91
N ARG A 161 10.29 -9.18 -20.03
CA ARG A 161 11.35 -9.72 -20.90
C ARG A 161 12.27 -10.67 -20.17
#